data_1c0a875d37a0fcadead39f8f1de0a420
#
_entry.id   1c0a875d37a0fcadead39f8f1de0a420
#
_cell.length_a   1.000
_cell.length_b   1.000
_cell.length_c   1.000
_cell.angle_alpha   90.00
_cell.angle_beta   90.00
_cell.angle_gamma   90.00
#
_symmetry.space_group_name_H-M   'P 1'
#
loop_
_entity.id
_entity.type
_entity.pdbx_description
1 polymer ?
#
loop_
_entity_poly.entity_id
_entity_poly.type
_entity_poly.pdbx_seq_one_letter_code
_entity_poly.pdbx_strand_id
1 'polypeptide(L)'
;MQIDNKQPPEKKIYSSDGILEVHSIFATIQGEGPFAGHPAIFIRLAGCNLQCPGCDTDYTSKRSDFQPSEIVDEVFSKLTSDFRCSIVVITGGEPFRQNLTPLLHNLLVRGFRVQIETNGTLPPSPQMPTENVVIVVSPKTGSVH
;
A
#
# COMPACT_ATOMS: atom_id res chain seq x y z
N MET A 1 25.65 -7.08 -9.33
CA MET A 1 25.20 -8.32 -8.65
C MET A 1 23.70 -8.21 -8.46
N GLN A 2 22.94 -9.08 -9.10
CA GLN A 2 21.51 -9.16 -8.87
C GLN A 2 21.26 -9.81 -7.50
N ILE A 3 20.57 -9.10 -6.63
CA ILE A 3 20.14 -9.67 -5.34
C ILE A 3 19.02 -10.66 -5.66
N ASP A 4 19.21 -11.91 -5.23
CA ASP A 4 18.23 -12.96 -5.42
C ASP A 4 17.04 -12.74 -4.48
N ASN A 5 15.85 -12.51 -5.02
CA ASN A 5 14.64 -12.36 -4.22
C ASN A 5 14.10 -13.76 -3.84
N LYS A 6 14.26 -14.11 -2.58
CA LYS A 6 13.80 -15.39 -2.04
C LYS A 6 12.39 -15.34 -1.44
N GLN A 7 11.74 -14.19 -1.47
CA GLN A 7 10.38 -14.04 -0.95
C GLN A 7 9.39 -14.72 -1.89
N PRO A 8 8.57 -15.66 -1.41
CA PRO A 8 7.66 -16.40 -2.28
C PRO A 8 6.51 -15.52 -2.77
N PRO A 9 6.01 -15.73 -3.99
CA PRO A 9 4.80 -15.07 -4.45
C PRO A 9 3.57 -15.57 -3.70
N GLU A 10 2.64 -14.67 -3.40
CA GLU A 10 1.42 -14.97 -2.65
C GLU A 10 0.18 -14.64 -3.47
N LYS A 11 -0.83 -15.46 -3.34
CA LYS A 11 -2.09 -15.30 -4.05
C LYS A 11 -2.90 -14.11 -3.52
N LYS A 12 -3.80 -13.62 -4.38
CA LYS A 12 -4.83 -12.66 -3.97
C LYS A 12 -5.67 -13.26 -2.85
N ILE A 13 -5.90 -12.46 -1.80
CA ILE A 13 -6.82 -12.79 -0.71
C ILE A 13 -7.95 -11.78 -0.67
N TYR A 14 -9.10 -12.23 -0.21
CA TYR A 14 -10.27 -11.38 -0.06
C TYR A 14 -10.82 -11.51 1.36
N SER A 15 -10.89 -10.40 2.05
CA SER A 15 -11.54 -10.28 3.34
C SER A 15 -12.71 -9.31 3.23
N SER A 16 -13.93 -9.79 3.48
CA SER A 16 -15.14 -8.96 3.35
C SER A 16 -15.24 -7.87 4.41
N ASP A 17 -14.62 -8.06 5.57
CA ASP A 17 -14.53 -7.09 6.65
C ASP A 17 -13.37 -6.09 6.47
N GLY A 18 -12.53 -6.30 5.44
CA GLY A 18 -11.43 -5.40 5.11
C GLY A 18 -10.21 -5.51 5.99
N ILE A 19 -10.07 -6.57 6.78
CA ILE A 19 -8.82 -6.85 7.50
C ILE A 19 -7.67 -6.95 6.51
N LEU A 20 -6.58 -6.24 6.79
CA LEU A 20 -5.40 -6.19 5.94
C LEU A 20 -4.17 -6.69 6.68
N GLU A 21 -3.33 -7.41 5.96
CA GLU A 21 -2.00 -7.79 6.41
C GLU A 21 -1.04 -6.63 6.16
N VAL A 22 -0.55 -6.01 7.22
CA VAL A 22 0.28 -4.81 7.17
C VAL A 22 1.70 -5.14 7.59
N HIS A 23 2.67 -4.67 6.82
CA HIS A 23 4.09 -4.74 7.15
C HIS A 23 4.50 -3.57 8.05
N SER A 24 4.20 -2.33 7.65
CA SER A 24 4.60 -1.13 8.37
C SER A 24 3.77 0.09 7.99
N ILE A 25 3.70 1.05 8.90
CA ILE A 25 3.06 2.35 8.67
C ILE A 25 4.04 3.41 9.16
N PHE A 26 4.40 4.37 8.31
CA PHE A 26 5.43 5.36 8.62
C PHE A 26 5.25 6.67 7.87
N ALA A 27 5.76 7.75 8.46
CA ALA A 27 5.78 9.09 7.87
C ALA A 27 7.04 9.29 7.02
N THR A 28 6.90 9.88 5.84
CA THR A 28 8.02 10.18 4.94
C THR A 28 7.64 11.25 3.91
N ILE A 29 8.53 11.49 2.96
CA ILE A 29 8.28 12.33 1.79
C ILE A 29 8.05 11.42 0.59
N GLN A 30 6.96 11.66 -0.16
CA GLN A 30 6.68 10.89 -1.37
C GLN A 30 7.72 11.20 -2.46
N GLY A 31 8.32 10.16 -3.02
CA GLY A 31 9.37 10.28 -4.04
C GLY A 31 8.88 10.15 -5.48
N GLU A 32 7.64 9.72 -5.70
CA GLU A 32 7.12 9.43 -7.05
C GLU A 32 5.64 9.76 -7.20
N GLY A 33 5.18 9.76 -8.45
CA GLY A 33 3.79 10.07 -8.79
C GLY A 33 3.45 11.54 -8.65
N PRO A 34 2.14 11.88 -8.73
CA PRO A 34 1.69 13.28 -8.72
C PRO A 34 1.93 14.00 -7.39
N PHE A 35 2.19 13.28 -6.30
CA PHE A 35 2.47 13.84 -4.98
C PHE A 35 3.95 13.86 -4.62
N ALA A 36 4.84 13.68 -5.59
CA ALA A 36 6.28 13.72 -5.35
C ALA A 36 6.70 15.02 -4.65
N GLY A 37 7.51 14.90 -3.59
CA GLY A 37 7.96 16.01 -2.77
C GLY A 37 7.02 16.40 -1.62
N HIS A 38 5.84 15.78 -1.52
CA HIS A 38 4.89 16.06 -0.44
C HIS A 38 5.09 15.11 0.76
N PRO A 39 4.89 15.61 1.99
CA PRO A 39 4.79 14.74 3.15
C PRO A 39 3.63 13.76 3.00
N ALA A 40 3.84 12.52 3.37
CA ALA A 40 2.82 11.47 3.29
C ALA A 40 3.01 10.43 4.39
N ILE A 41 1.92 9.77 4.74
CA ILE A 41 1.96 8.56 5.57
C ILE A 41 1.88 7.35 4.63
N PHE A 42 2.86 6.46 4.73
CA PHE A 42 2.92 5.24 3.96
C PHE A 42 2.33 4.08 4.75
N ILE A 43 1.45 3.34 4.11
CA ILE A 43 0.94 2.05 4.57
C ILE A 43 1.56 1.00 3.65
N ARG A 44 2.53 0.26 4.17
CA ARG A 44 3.14 -0.85 3.45
C ARG A 44 2.44 -2.14 3.81
N LEU A 45 1.75 -2.72 2.84
CA LEU A 45 1.07 -3.99 2.99
C LEU A 45 2.04 -5.15 2.81
N ALA A 46 1.74 -6.28 3.45
CA ALA A 46 2.53 -7.48 3.33
C ALA A 46 2.10 -8.32 2.12
N GLY A 47 3.04 -9.08 1.58
CA GLY A 47 2.81 -10.04 0.50
C GLY A 47 2.78 -9.41 -0.89
N CYS A 48 3.29 -10.15 -1.85
CA CYS A 48 3.29 -9.78 -3.27
C CYS A 48 2.95 -11.00 -4.12
N ASN A 49 2.26 -10.78 -5.22
CA ASN A 49 1.95 -11.85 -6.18
C ASN A 49 3.07 -12.11 -7.19
N LEU A 50 4.12 -11.29 -7.17
CA LEU A 50 5.30 -11.45 -8.00
C LEU A 50 6.53 -11.75 -7.15
N GLN A 51 7.54 -12.31 -7.80
CA GLN A 51 8.86 -12.53 -7.23
C GLN A 51 9.92 -11.87 -8.12
N CYS A 52 9.95 -10.54 -8.11
CA CYS A 52 10.84 -9.77 -8.96
C CYS A 52 12.29 -9.95 -8.52
N PRO A 53 13.22 -10.27 -9.45
CA PRO A 53 14.65 -10.26 -9.13
C PRO A 53 15.08 -8.88 -8.62
N GLY A 54 15.89 -8.85 -7.55
CA GLY A 54 16.42 -7.60 -7.01
C GLY A 54 15.38 -6.68 -6.37
N CYS A 55 14.22 -7.20 -5.96
CA CYS A 55 13.23 -6.43 -5.21
C CYS A 55 13.86 -5.91 -3.92
N ASP A 56 13.81 -4.58 -3.71
CA ASP A 56 14.38 -3.89 -2.56
C ASP A 56 13.45 -3.85 -1.35
N THR A 57 12.22 -4.31 -1.50
CA THR A 57 11.20 -4.27 -0.47
C THR A 57 11.08 -5.60 0.25
N ASP A 58 11.22 -5.58 1.57
CA ASP A 58 10.82 -6.70 2.41
C ASP A 58 9.30 -6.63 2.63
N TYR A 59 8.58 -7.63 2.14
CA TYR A 59 7.13 -7.73 2.28
C TYR A 59 6.68 -9.01 3.00
N THR A 60 7.62 -9.79 3.56
CA THR A 60 7.31 -11.08 4.19
C THR A 60 7.73 -11.18 5.65
N SER A 61 8.78 -10.46 6.11
CA SER A 61 9.39 -10.69 7.41
C SER A 61 8.57 -10.18 8.60
N LYS A 62 7.76 -9.16 8.38
CA LYS A 62 6.89 -8.57 9.41
C LYS A 62 5.48 -8.46 8.87
N ARG A 63 4.53 -8.96 9.64
CA ARG A 63 3.15 -9.00 9.19
C ARG A 63 2.22 -9.01 10.40
N SER A 64 1.29 -8.09 10.41
CA SER A 64 0.23 -8.03 11.42
C SER A 64 -1.10 -7.76 10.76
N ASP A 65 -2.16 -8.37 11.26
CA ASP A 65 -3.51 -8.14 10.80
C ASP A 65 -4.09 -6.89 11.48
N PHE A 66 -4.63 -5.99 10.66
CA PHE A 66 -5.25 -4.75 11.12
C PHE A 66 -6.65 -4.58 10.55
N GLN A 67 -7.58 -4.18 11.40
CA GLN A 67 -8.86 -3.63 10.94
C GLN A 67 -8.62 -2.29 10.23
N PRO A 68 -9.46 -1.89 9.27
CA PRO A 68 -9.33 -0.58 8.63
C PRO A 68 -9.30 0.59 9.62
N SER A 69 -10.10 0.54 10.68
CA SER A 69 -10.11 1.56 11.74
C SER A 69 -8.78 1.64 12.51
N GLU A 70 -8.16 0.50 12.78
CA GLU A 70 -6.85 0.46 13.46
C GLU A 70 -5.76 1.07 12.59
N ILE A 71 -5.79 0.82 11.27
CA ILE A 71 -4.86 1.44 10.32
C ILE A 71 -5.03 2.96 10.32
N VAL A 72 -6.27 3.43 10.30
CA VAL A 72 -6.56 4.87 10.35
C VAL A 72 -6.05 5.50 11.65
N ASP A 73 -6.24 4.84 12.78
CA ASP A 73 -5.70 5.31 14.07
C ASP A 73 -4.16 5.39 14.03
N GLU A 74 -3.50 4.41 13.43
CA GLU A 74 -2.05 4.45 13.24
C GLU A 74 -1.61 5.60 12.33
N VAL A 75 -2.35 5.85 11.25
CA VAL A 75 -2.08 7.00 10.36
C VAL A 75 -2.17 8.30 11.15
N PHE A 76 -3.21 8.50 11.93
CA PHE A 76 -3.35 9.70 12.76
C PHE A 76 -2.25 9.82 13.81
N SER A 77 -1.78 8.71 14.36
CA SER A 77 -0.69 8.71 15.35
C SER A 77 0.65 9.24 14.78
N LYS A 78 0.83 9.18 13.46
CA LYS A 78 2.04 9.70 12.78
C LYS A 78 1.96 11.20 12.54
N LEU A 79 0.78 11.80 12.61
CA LEU A 79 0.61 13.24 12.46
C LEU A 79 0.94 13.93 13.78
N THR A 80 1.82 14.93 13.72
CA THR A 80 2.28 15.71 14.86
C THR A 80 2.24 17.19 14.53
N SER A 81 2.56 18.06 15.49
CA SER A 81 2.73 19.49 15.23
C SER A 81 3.84 19.76 14.21
N ASP A 82 4.85 18.89 14.15
CA ASP A 82 6.02 19.03 13.26
C ASP A 82 5.86 18.27 11.95
N PHE A 83 4.94 17.31 11.87
CA PHE A 83 4.66 16.54 10.67
C PHE A 83 3.16 16.52 10.36
N ARG A 84 2.78 17.26 9.33
CA ARG A 84 1.39 17.32 8.85
C ARG A 84 1.31 16.94 7.39
N CYS A 85 0.33 16.14 7.04
CA CYS A 85 0.02 15.81 5.65
C CYS A 85 -1.45 15.44 5.50
N SER A 86 -1.92 15.49 4.26
CA SER A 86 -3.26 15.03 3.87
C SER A 86 -3.19 13.86 2.87
N ILE A 87 -2.01 13.29 2.67
CA ILE A 87 -1.75 12.25 1.67
C ILE A 87 -1.38 10.96 2.39
N VAL A 88 -2.06 9.89 2.02
CA VAL A 88 -1.73 8.52 2.42
C VAL A 88 -1.33 7.75 1.17
N VAL A 89 -0.22 7.05 1.23
CA VAL A 89 0.27 6.19 0.15
C VAL A 89 0.14 4.74 0.58
N ILE A 90 -0.61 3.96 -0.18
CA ILE A 90 -0.73 2.51 0.03
C ILE A 90 0.20 1.83 -0.97
N THR A 91 1.16 1.11 -0.43
CA THR A 91 2.20 0.42 -1.17
C THR A 91 2.43 -0.96 -0.54
N GLY A 92 3.54 -1.58 -0.81
CA GLY A 92 3.90 -2.83 -0.13
C GLY A 92 4.72 -3.71 -1.01
N GLY A 93 4.39 -5.02 -0.98
CA GLY A 93 4.44 -5.94 -2.06
C GLY A 93 3.46 -5.51 -3.16
N GLU A 94 2.28 -6.10 -3.19
CA GLU A 94 1.22 -5.71 -4.13
C GLU A 94 -0.08 -5.40 -3.39
N PRO A 95 -0.51 -4.11 -3.32
CA PRO A 95 -1.71 -3.72 -2.58
C PRO A 95 -2.99 -4.39 -3.06
N PHE A 96 -3.16 -4.55 -4.38
CA PHE A 96 -4.39 -5.16 -4.92
C PHE A 96 -4.48 -6.68 -4.71
N ARG A 97 -3.49 -7.29 -4.07
CA ARG A 97 -3.61 -8.64 -3.54
C ARG A 97 -4.64 -8.72 -2.42
N GLN A 98 -4.92 -7.60 -1.77
CA GLN A 98 -5.85 -7.50 -0.65
C GLN A 98 -7.04 -6.59 -0.96
N ASN A 99 -8.11 -6.69 -0.19
CA ASN A 99 -9.30 -5.85 -0.36
C ASN A 99 -9.11 -4.48 0.31
N LEU A 100 -8.81 -3.47 -0.48
CA LEU A 100 -8.56 -2.11 0.01
C LEU A 100 -9.82 -1.28 0.22
N THR A 101 -10.96 -1.70 -0.30
CA THR A 101 -12.17 -0.87 -0.36
C THR A 101 -12.59 -0.32 1.02
N PRO A 102 -12.68 -1.11 2.10
CA PRO A 102 -13.05 -0.57 3.41
C PRO A 102 -12.05 0.45 3.95
N LEU A 103 -10.75 0.20 3.78
CA LEU A 103 -9.71 1.16 4.20
C LEU A 103 -9.82 2.47 3.44
N LEU A 104 -9.99 2.41 2.12
CA LEU A 104 -10.13 3.60 1.28
C LEU A 104 -11.31 4.46 1.72
N HIS A 105 -12.48 3.88 1.95
CA HIS A 105 -13.62 4.63 2.47
C HIS A 105 -13.32 5.30 3.80
N ASN A 106 -12.66 4.60 4.72
CA ASN A 106 -12.27 5.16 6.01
C ASN A 106 -11.29 6.34 5.90
N LEU A 107 -10.31 6.26 5.00
CA LEU A 107 -9.34 7.34 4.80
C LEU A 107 -9.99 8.55 4.12
N LEU A 108 -10.78 8.31 3.07
CA LEU A 108 -11.38 9.38 2.27
C LEU A 108 -12.41 10.19 3.08
N VAL A 109 -13.23 9.54 3.90
CA VAL A 109 -14.22 10.24 4.74
C VAL A 109 -13.56 11.14 5.78
N ARG A 110 -12.30 10.89 6.12
CA ARG A 110 -11.50 11.73 7.03
C ARG A 110 -10.69 12.82 6.31
N GLY A 111 -10.89 12.96 5.00
CA GLY A 111 -10.29 14.02 4.21
C GLY A 111 -8.91 13.73 3.63
N PHE A 112 -8.42 12.50 3.73
CA PHE A 112 -7.16 12.11 3.08
C PHE A 112 -7.34 11.95 1.57
N ARG A 113 -6.29 12.28 0.84
CA ARG A 113 -6.10 11.87 -0.55
C ARG A 113 -5.22 10.63 -0.55
N VAL A 114 -5.51 9.66 -1.40
CA VAL A 114 -4.82 8.38 -1.36
C VAL A 114 -4.13 8.12 -2.71
N GLN A 115 -2.87 7.73 -2.64
CA GLN A 115 -2.13 7.17 -3.77
C GLN A 115 -1.90 5.69 -3.53
N ILE A 116 -2.21 4.85 -4.53
CA ILE A 116 -1.95 3.42 -4.50
C ILE A 116 -0.84 3.13 -5.50
N GLU A 117 0.23 2.49 -5.04
CA GLU A 117 1.34 2.06 -5.87
C GLU A 117 1.25 0.57 -6.14
N THR A 118 1.07 0.19 -7.39
CA THR A 118 0.81 -1.18 -7.80
C THR A 118 1.74 -1.62 -8.94
N ASN A 119 1.99 -2.92 -9.04
CA ASN A 119 2.70 -3.49 -10.19
C ASN A 119 1.81 -3.62 -11.44
N GLY A 120 0.51 -3.39 -11.31
CA GLY A 120 -0.44 -3.39 -12.43
C GLY A 120 -0.94 -4.75 -12.88
N THR A 121 -0.59 -5.83 -12.20
CA THR A 121 -0.98 -7.20 -12.61
C THR A 121 -2.33 -7.66 -12.06
N LEU A 122 -2.80 -7.04 -10.99
CA LEU A 122 -4.11 -7.36 -10.39
C LEU A 122 -5.05 -6.18 -10.53
N PRO A 123 -6.31 -6.41 -10.95
CA PRO A 123 -7.28 -5.33 -11.05
C PRO A 123 -7.74 -4.86 -9.67
N PRO A 124 -8.09 -3.57 -9.54
CA PRO A 124 -8.78 -3.09 -8.36
C PRO A 124 -10.20 -3.69 -8.26
N SER A 125 -10.75 -3.66 -7.04
CA SER A 125 -12.15 -4.04 -6.85
C SER A 125 -13.09 -3.08 -7.59
N PRO A 126 -14.17 -3.56 -8.24
CA PRO A 126 -15.17 -2.69 -8.86
C PRO A 126 -15.86 -1.73 -7.89
N GLN A 127 -15.88 -2.05 -6.59
CA GLN A 127 -16.48 -1.22 -5.55
C GLN A 127 -15.51 -0.18 -4.98
N MET A 128 -14.27 -0.15 -5.45
CA MET A 128 -13.26 0.79 -4.97
C MET A 128 -13.66 2.23 -5.32
N PRO A 129 -13.63 3.17 -4.35
CA PRO A 129 -13.85 4.59 -4.64
C PRO A 129 -12.73 5.13 -5.53
N THR A 130 -13.07 6.06 -6.42
CA THR A 130 -12.11 6.65 -7.38
C THR A 130 -11.84 8.13 -7.12
N GLU A 131 -12.76 8.83 -6.49
CA GLU A 131 -12.58 10.25 -6.16
C GLU A 131 -11.50 10.40 -5.08
N ASN A 132 -10.54 11.30 -5.30
CA ASN A 132 -9.38 11.52 -4.44
C ASN A 132 -8.48 10.28 -4.27
N VAL A 133 -8.56 9.34 -5.19
CA VAL A 133 -7.67 8.16 -5.28
C VAL A 133 -6.90 8.23 -6.59
N VAL A 134 -5.58 8.12 -6.48
CA VAL A 134 -4.66 8.05 -7.63
C VAL A 134 -3.99 6.69 -7.63
N ILE A 135 -3.95 6.04 -8.80
CA ILE A 135 -3.24 4.78 -8.97
C ILE A 135 -1.98 5.06 -9.78
N VAL A 136 -0.83 4.72 -9.21
CA VAL A 136 0.47 4.78 -9.87
C VAL A 136 0.90 3.36 -10.18
N VAL A 137 1.07 3.07 -11.46
CA VAL A 137 1.47 1.74 -11.93
C VAL A 137 2.96 1.73 -12.20
N SER A 138 3.66 0.78 -11.59
CA SER A 138 5.07 0.50 -11.83
C SER A 138 5.21 -0.90 -12.44
N PRO A 139 5.09 -1.04 -13.77
CA PRO A 139 5.12 -2.34 -14.42
C PRO A 139 6.45 -3.05 -14.20
N LYS A 140 6.41 -4.37 -13.95
CA LYS A 140 7.59 -5.20 -13.73
C LYS A 140 7.85 -6.05 -14.98
N THR A 141 8.71 -5.56 -15.86
CA THR A 141 9.17 -6.31 -17.02
C THR A 141 10.22 -7.33 -16.59
N GLY A 142 10.13 -8.55 -17.11
CA GLY A 142 11.04 -9.63 -16.73
C GLY A 142 10.77 -10.26 -15.36
N SER A 143 9.62 -9.96 -14.76
CA SER A 143 9.19 -10.60 -13.50
C SER A 143 8.81 -12.06 -13.72
N VAL A 144 9.02 -12.88 -12.70
CA VAL A 144 8.60 -14.28 -12.68
C VAL A 144 7.23 -14.37 -12.00
N HIS A 145 6.31 -14.99 -12.66
CA HIS A 145 4.96 -15.24 -12.18
C HIS A 145 4.87 -16.58 -11.44
#